data_8610db9340cbfe9eecf2cc69937e6af5
#
_entry.id   8610db9340cbfe9eecf2cc69937e6af5
#
_cell.length_a   1.000
_cell.length_b   1.000
_cell.length_c   1.000
_cell.angle_alpha   90.00
_cell.angle_beta   90.00
_cell.angle_gamma   90.00
#
_symmetry.space_group_name_H-M   'P 1'
#
loop_
_entity.id
_entity.type
_entity.pdbx_description
1 polymer ?
#
loop_
_entity_poly.entity_id
_entity_poly.type
_entity_poly.pdbx_seq_one_letter_code
_entity_poly.pdbx_strand_id
1 'polypeptide(L)'
;MPEMTPEERFLTVMRLQEPDRVPAGPWLTSAFYSNYYGIDHSQWYSDREIQLRAMVEFYTRFPDMQYFPGFRASYGSTVEASALGCEIVTLPGQSPHANPAVHDLKVDVPKLKVPDPQRDGRMPMVIDHYHWLAERLPEYGYEITAGFLHAPFDVATLVRGTTDLLMELYLDPEGVHALMEVVTEACIVFMKAQYAASGQTMRQIMFSDDAGAQLSPRHWEEFSGRYIKRLVEAMPNGVFVIAHNCDRVSHLIDMYPDTGIDALHLAPEIDIGEAKQRVGDRLCLIGNMHQLRTLLNGTPEEVEEECREMIAKAGPGGGYILSASGCLSEGTPLENIEAMVRTAEKYGHYPISV
;
A
#
# COMPACT_ATOMS: atom_id res chain seq x y z
N MET A 1 -3.78 -21.75 -21.65
CA MET A 1 -2.71 -20.76 -21.95
C MET A 1 -1.40 -21.33 -21.39
N PRO A 2 -0.20 -20.99 -21.91
CA PRO A 2 1.03 -21.36 -21.21
C PRO A 2 1.03 -20.72 -19.82
N GLU A 3 1.71 -21.35 -18.87
CA GLU A 3 1.81 -20.83 -17.50
C GLU A 3 2.66 -19.54 -17.49
N MET A 4 2.11 -18.50 -16.88
CA MET A 4 2.77 -17.19 -16.74
C MET A 4 3.63 -17.17 -15.48
N THR A 5 4.71 -16.40 -15.51
CA THR A 5 5.43 -16.01 -14.30
C THR A 5 4.56 -15.10 -13.41
N PRO A 6 4.84 -14.98 -12.11
CA PRO A 6 4.12 -14.03 -11.23
C PRO A 6 4.14 -12.59 -11.77
N GLU A 7 5.28 -12.16 -12.35
CA GLU A 7 5.39 -10.81 -12.94
C GLU A 7 4.52 -10.66 -14.20
N GLU A 8 4.55 -11.61 -15.13
CA GLU A 8 3.70 -11.58 -16.33
C GLU A 8 2.22 -11.55 -15.93
N ARG A 9 1.84 -12.34 -14.92
CA ARG A 9 0.49 -12.42 -14.39
C ARG A 9 0.07 -11.08 -13.78
N PHE A 10 0.95 -10.46 -12.98
CA PHE A 10 0.74 -9.13 -12.41
C PHE A 10 0.55 -8.06 -13.51
N LEU A 11 1.46 -7.98 -14.46
CA LEU A 11 1.39 -6.99 -15.55
C LEU A 11 0.12 -7.15 -16.40
N THR A 12 -0.35 -8.39 -16.58
CA THR A 12 -1.57 -8.70 -17.33
C THR A 12 -2.81 -8.23 -16.58
N VAL A 13 -2.91 -8.58 -15.30
CA VAL A 13 -4.09 -8.22 -14.50
C VAL A 13 -4.18 -6.72 -14.23
N MET A 14 -3.06 -6.03 -14.08
CA MET A 14 -3.02 -4.57 -13.92
C MET A 14 -3.47 -3.82 -15.19
N ARG A 15 -3.44 -4.48 -16.34
CA ARG A 15 -4.00 -3.96 -17.61
C ARG A 15 -5.46 -4.37 -17.82
N LEU A 16 -6.13 -4.85 -16.78
CA LEU A 16 -7.51 -5.33 -16.78
C LEU A 16 -7.74 -6.49 -17.77
N GLN A 17 -6.72 -7.32 -18.00
CA GLN A 17 -6.77 -8.49 -18.87
C GLN A 17 -6.78 -9.77 -18.06
N GLU A 18 -7.28 -10.87 -18.63
CA GLU A 18 -7.26 -12.19 -18.04
C GLU A 18 -5.87 -12.82 -18.18
N PRO A 19 -5.14 -13.09 -17.07
CA PRO A 19 -3.92 -13.90 -17.09
C PRO A 19 -4.25 -15.40 -17.23
N ASP A 20 -3.26 -16.28 -17.05
CA ASP A 20 -3.50 -17.74 -16.99
C ASP A 20 -4.36 -18.15 -15.79
N ARG A 21 -4.20 -17.46 -14.66
CA ARG A 21 -5.02 -17.62 -13.45
C ARG A 21 -5.05 -16.31 -12.64
N VAL A 22 -6.00 -16.19 -11.73
CA VAL A 22 -6.08 -15.09 -10.76
C VAL A 22 -4.80 -15.09 -9.92
N PRO A 23 -4.02 -13.99 -9.90
CA PRO A 23 -2.90 -13.88 -8.99
C PRO A 23 -3.38 -13.81 -7.55
N ALA A 24 -2.62 -14.41 -6.62
CA ALA A 24 -2.95 -14.40 -5.21
C ALA A 24 -1.74 -14.07 -4.35
N GLY A 25 -1.95 -13.26 -3.33
CA GLY A 25 -0.92 -12.95 -2.35
C GLY A 25 -1.35 -11.87 -1.36
N PRO A 26 -0.94 -11.99 -0.10
CA PRO A 26 -1.32 -11.04 0.95
C PRO A 26 -0.42 -9.81 0.95
N TRP A 27 -0.87 -8.75 1.61
CA TRP A 27 -0.01 -7.63 1.95
C TRP A 27 0.84 -7.96 3.18
N LEU A 28 2.14 -8.13 2.95
CA LEU A 28 3.13 -8.43 3.97
C LEU A 28 3.72 -7.15 4.55
N THR A 29 3.70 -7.05 5.87
CA THR A 29 4.22 -5.89 6.61
C THR A 29 5.26 -6.28 7.64
N SER A 30 5.89 -5.27 8.25
CA SER A 30 6.81 -5.46 9.37
C SER A 30 6.19 -6.29 10.50
N ALA A 31 4.92 -6.05 10.83
CA ALA A 31 4.22 -6.78 11.90
C ALA A 31 4.18 -8.30 11.63
N PHE A 32 3.82 -8.68 10.40
CA PHE A 32 3.82 -10.09 10.00
C PHE A 32 5.22 -10.70 10.05
N TYR A 33 6.21 -10.08 9.41
CA TYR A 33 7.57 -10.61 9.37
C TYR A 33 8.20 -10.69 10.76
N SER A 34 8.03 -9.65 11.60
CA SER A 34 8.56 -9.63 12.95
C SER A 34 8.00 -10.77 13.78
N ASN A 35 6.69 -11.00 13.74
CA ASN A 35 6.07 -12.10 14.46
C ASN A 35 6.49 -13.47 13.91
N TYR A 36 6.44 -13.63 12.58
CA TYR A 36 6.76 -14.90 11.92
C TYR A 36 8.21 -15.37 12.19
N TYR A 37 9.17 -14.44 12.19
CA TYR A 37 10.59 -14.75 12.43
C TYR A 37 11.04 -14.54 13.88
N GLY A 38 10.13 -14.15 14.79
CA GLY A 38 10.47 -13.85 16.18
C GLY A 38 11.41 -12.66 16.33
N ILE A 39 11.30 -11.67 15.46
CA ILE A 39 12.12 -10.46 15.43
C ILE A 39 11.38 -9.36 16.20
N ASP A 40 12.07 -8.62 17.07
CA ASP A 40 11.49 -7.43 17.69
C ASP A 40 11.23 -6.32 16.65
N HIS A 41 10.10 -5.63 16.75
CA HIS A 41 9.75 -4.55 15.85
C HIS A 41 10.83 -3.45 15.75
N SER A 42 11.52 -3.14 16.85
CA SER A 42 12.60 -2.17 16.84
C SER A 42 13.81 -2.63 16.01
N GLN A 43 14.09 -3.93 16.00
CA GLN A 43 15.13 -4.52 15.16
C GLN A 43 14.75 -4.47 13.69
N TRP A 44 13.47 -4.71 13.34
CA TRP A 44 13.00 -4.57 11.96
C TRP A 44 13.27 -3.18 11.40
N TYR A 45 12.99 -2.12 12.18
CA TYR A 45 13.17 -0.73 11.72
C TYR A 45 14.61 -0.21 11.82
N SER A 46 15.52 -0.94 12.46
CA SER A 46 16.92 -0.53 12.65
C SER A 46 17.93 -1.36 11.85
N ASP A 47 17.55 -2.54 11.36
CA ASP A 47 18.47 -3.47 10.68
C ASP A 47 17.95 -3.91 9.32
N ARG A 48 18.52 -3.34 8.27
CA ARG A 48 18.17 -3.62 6.88
C ARG A 48 18.53 -5.04 6.43
N GLU A 49 19.55 -5.68 7.02
CA GLU A 49 19.91 -7.08 6.74
C GLU A 49 18.82 -8.04 7.25
N ILE A 50 18.21 -7.73 8.40
CA ILE A 50 17.07 -8.49 8.93
C ILE A 50 15.89 -8.39 7.95
N GLN A 51 15.57 -7.18 7.47
CA GLN A 51 14.49 -6.99 6.49
C GLN A 51 14.74 -7.80 5.21
N LEU A 52 15.94 -7.68 4.64
CA LEU A 52 16.30 -8.40 3.40
C LEU A 52 16.18 -9.92 3.59
N ARG A 53 16.81 -10.46 4.63
CA ARG A 53 16.81 -11.91 4.89
C ARG A 53 15.40 -12.45 5.08
N ALA A 54 14.57 -11.78 5.90
CA ALA A 54 13.20 -12.21 6.13
C ALA A 54 12.36 -12.18 4.83
N MET A 55 12.48 -11.13 4.04
CA MET A 55 11.79 -11.04 2.75
C MET A 55 12.26 -12.12 1.77
N VAL A 56 13.57 -12.27 1.56
CA VAL A 56 14.13 -13.25 0.62
C VAL A 56 13.73 -14.67 1.01
N GLU A 57 13.83 -15.03 2.29
CA GLU A 57 13.44 -16.37 2.77
C GLU A 57 11.97 -16.65 2.50
N PHE A 58 11.09 -15.68 2.80
CA PHE A 58 9.65 -15.82 2.57
C PHE A 58 9.32 -15.93 1.08
N TYR A 59 9.91 -15.11 0.22
CA TYR A 59 9.72 -15.16 -1.23
C TYR A 59 10.25 -16.48 -1.84
N THR A 60 11.36 -16.99 -1.34
CA THR A 60 11.89 -18.28 -1.77
C THR A 60 10.95 -19.45 -1.40
N ARG A 61 10.25 -19.32 -0.27
CA ARG A 61 9.27 -20.34 0.16
C ARG A 61 8.00 -20.33 -0.69
N PHE A 62 7.58 -19.17 -1.19
CA PHE A 62 6.34 -18.99 -1.94
C PHE A 62 6.61 -18.30 -3.30
N PRO A 63 7.32 -18.96 -4.24
CA PRO A 63 7.81 -18.32 -5.47
C PRO A 63 6.70 -17.87 -6.42
N ASP A 64 5.50 -18.51 -6.36
CA ASP A 64 4.35 -18.21 -7.21
C ASP A 64 3.35 -17.22 -6.62
N MET A 65 3.62 -16.75 -5.40
CA MET A 65 2.78 -15.77 -4.72
C MET A 65 2.99 -14.37 -5.30
N GLN A 66 1.89 -13.64 -5.48
CA GLN A 66 1.97 -12.20 -5.77
C GLN A 66 2.25 -11.42 -4.48
N TYR A 67 3.41 -10.79 -4.40
CA TYR A 67 3.83 -10.04 -3.23
C TYR A 67 3.40 -8.58 -3.29
N PHE A 68 2.79 -8.11 -2.19
CA PHE A 68 2.45 -6.71 -1.99
C PHE A 68 3.13 -6.15 -0.74
N PRO A 69 3.67 -4.95 -0.85
CA PRO A 69 3.98 -4.21 -2.08
C PRO A 69 5.23 -4.69 -2.82
N GLY A 70 5.85 -5.80 -2.47
CA GLY A 70 7.08 -6.33 -3.05
C GLY A 70 8.34 -5.95 -2.27
N PHE A 71 9.53 -6.18 -2.84
CA PHE A 71 10.80 -5.78 -2.21
C PHE A 71 10.91 -4.27 -2.14
N ARG A 72 11.03 -3.75 -0.91
CA ARG A 72 11.10 -2.33 -0.61
C ARG A 72 11.80 -2.04 0.71
N ALA A 73 12.27 -0.82 0.91
CA ALA A 73 12.67 -0.33 2.22
C ALA A 73 11.43 -0.05 3.08
N SER A 74 11.42 -0.51 4.34
CA SER A 74 10.26 -0.40 5.24
C SER A 74 10.63 0.23 6.57
N TYR A 75 10.16 1.47 6.80
CA TYR A 75 10.43 2.26 8.01
C TYR A 75 9.17 2.83 8.70
N GLY A 76 8.02 2.20 8.47
CA GLY A 76 6.74 2.60 9.06
C GLY A 76 6.13 3.83 8.39
N SER A 77 5.09 4.38 9.04
CA SER A 77 4.22 5.42 8.48
C SER A 77 4.68 6.87 8.77
N THR A 78 5.87 7.06 9.34
CA THR A 78 6.29 8.39 9.85
C THR A 78 7.39 9.06 9.04
N VAL A 79 7.80 8.48 7.91
CA VAL A 79 8.95 8.96 7.13
C VAL A 79 8.69 10.36 6.58
N GLU A 80 7.57 10.56 5.89
CA GLU A 80 7.19 11.83 5.29
C GLU A 80 6.95 12.90 6.35
N ALA A 81 6.22 12.55 7.43
CA ALA A 81 5.96 13.46 8.54
C ALA A 81 7.24 13.91 9.25
N SER A 82 8.24 13.02 9.38
CA SER A 82 9.54 13.37 9.97
C SER A 82 10.28 14.45 9.17
N ALA A 83 10.19 14.40 7.86
CA ALA A 83 10.82 15.39 6.96
C ALA A 83 10.09 16.74 6.95
N LEU A 84 8.83 16.75 7.40
CA LEU A 84 8.01 17.95 7.60
C LEU A 84 8.09 18.51 9.04
N GLY A 85 9.04 17.99 9.84
CA GLY A 85 9.36 18.52 11.16
C GLY A 85 8.67 17.83 12.33
N CYS A 86 7.93 16.75 12.12
CA CYS A 86 7.34 15.98 13.21
C CYS A 86 8.42 15.27 14.04
N GLU A 87 8.31 15.35 15.36
CA GLU A 87 9.09 14.53 16.27
C GLU A 87 8.63 13.08 16.20
N ILE A 88 9.55 12.17 15.92
CA ILE A 88 9.23 10.73 15.81
C ILE A 88 9.63 10.01 17.09
N VAL A 89 8.63 9.46 17.75
CA VAL A 89 8.77 8.68 18.97
C VAL A 89 8.77 7.18 18.62
N THR A 90 9.81 6.49 19.10
CA THR A 90 9.94 5.04 18.95
C THR A 90 9.93 4.40 20.33
N LEU A 91 9.00 3.50 20.58
CA LEU A 91 8.88 2.76 21.81
C LEU A 91 9.17 1.27 21.57
N PRO A 92 9.74 0.53 22.54
CA PRO A 92 9.96 -0.90 22.40
C PRO A 92 8.66 -1.65 22.05
N GLY A 93 8.72 -2.57 21.10
CA GLY A 93 7.58 -3.39 20.68
C GLY A 93 6.46 -2.64 19.93
N GLN A 94 6.68 -1.39 19.53
CA GLN A 94 5.69 -0.58 18.83
C GLN A 94 6.25 0.00 17.53
N SER A 95 5.34 0.24 16.58
CA SER A 95 5.68 1.03 15.39
C SER A 95 5.93 2.49 15.78
N PRO A 96 6.85 3.19 15.11
CA PRO A 96 7.09 4.61 15.34
C PRO A 96 5.81 5.44 15.13
N HIS A 97 5.60 6.46 15.97
CA HIS A 97 4.52 7.44 15.81
C HIS A 97 5.06 8.87 15.75
N ALA A 98 4.30 9.77 15.14
CA ALA A 98 4.67 11.16 14.96
C ALA A 98 3.90 12.08 15.91
N ASN A 99 4.60 12.98 16.59
CA ASN A 99 3.99 14.13 17.25
C ASN A 99 3.82 15.26 16.22
N PRO A 100 2.64 15.88 16.10
CA PRO A 100 2.40 16.94 15.13
C PRO A 100 3.39 18.09 15.19
N ALA A 101 3.82 18.58 14.03
CA ALA A 101 4.72 19.74 13.90
C ALA A 101 3.97 21.06 13.69
N VAL A 102 2.74 21.00 13.18
CA VAL A 102 1.89 22.16 12.90
C VAL A 102 0.82 22.25 13.99
N HIS A 103 0.84 23.33 14.76
CA HIS A 103 -0.13 23.60 15.82
C HIS A 103 -1.11 24.72 15.47
N ASP A 104 -0.73 25.59 14.52
CA ASP A 104 -1.57 26.67 13.96
C ASP A 104 -1.27 26.78 12.47
N LEU A 105 -2.28 26.59 11.62
CA LEU A 105 -2.11 26.61 10.16
C LEU A 105 -1.57 27.95 9.66
N LYS A 106 -2.01 29.07 10.22
CA LYS A 106 -1.60 30.41 9.78
C LYS A 106 -0.18 30.77 10.20
N VAL A 107 0.28 30.21 11.33
CA VAL A 107 1.59 30.53 11.91
C VAL A 107 2.67 29.57 11.42
N ASP A 108 2.35 28.27 11.33
CA ASP A 108 3.36 27.23 11.13
C ASP A 108 3.49 26.81 9.67
N VAL A 109 2.37 26.73 8.90
CA VAL A 109 2.43 26.32 7.48
C VAL A 109 3.34 27.24 6.64
N PRO A 110 3.36 28.57 6.81
CA PRO A 110 4.28 29.44 6.07
C PRO A 110 5.78 29.18 6.34
N LYS A 111 6.12 28.45 7.40
CA LYS A 111 7.50 28.07 7.75
C LYS A 111 7.90 26.72 7.17
N LEU A 112 6.92 25.88 6.81
CA LEU A 112 7.19 24.58 6.20
C LEU A 112 7.87 24.77 4.85
N LYS A 113 8.73 23.82 4.52
CA LYS A 113 9.41 23.75 3.23
C LYS A 113 9.22 22.36 2.65
N VAL A 114 9.22 22.27 1.33
CA VAL A 114 9.35 20.98 0.65
C VAL A 114 10.69 20.36 1.04
N PRO A 115 10.70 19.15 1.59
CA PRO A 115 11.93 18.53 2.09
C PRO A 115 12.87 18.12 0.96
N ASP A 116 14.15 18.06 1.27
CA ASP A 116 15.17 17.40 0.46
C ASP A 116 15.28 15.92 0.90
N PRO A 117 14.89 14.95 0.06
CA PRO A 117 14.92 13.53 0.43
C PRO A 117 16.32 13.00 0.76
N GLN A 118 17.39 13.73 0.41
CA GLN A 118 18.77 13.35 0.72
C GLN A 118 19.23 13.86 2.10
N ARG A 119 18.43 14.72 2.78
CA ARG A 119 18.87 15.39 4.02
C ARG A 119 17.83 15.44 5.12
N ASP A 120 16.54 15.51 4.79
CA ASP A 120 15.52 15.90 5.75
C ASP A 120 14.81 14.70 6.35
N GLY A 121 14.62 14.72 7.67
CA GLY A 121 13.93 13.71 8.44
C GLY A 121 14.52 12.31 8.28
N ARG A 122 13.64 11.32 8.07
CA ARG A 122 13.99 9.91 7.85
C ARG A 122 14.07 9.53 6.37
N MET A 123 13.78 10.43 5.45
CA MET A 123 13.86 10.14 4.01
C MET A 123 15.23 9.63 3.57
N PRO A 124 16.38 10.20 4.04
CA PRO A 124 17.71 9.72 3.66
C PRO A 124 17.93 8.24 4.00
N MET A 125 17.41 7.76 5.14
CA MET A 125 17.52 6.35 5.53
C MET A 125 16.83 5.42 4.52
N VAL A 126 15.67 5.82 4.02
CA VAL A 126 14.91 5.05 3.03
C VAL A 126 15.65 5.03 1.70
N ILE A 127 16.17 6.18 1.26
CA ILE A 127 16.90 6.30 0.00
C ILE A 127 18.20 5.50 0.04
N ASP A 128 18.97 5.58 1.13
CA ASP A 128 20.18 4.77 1.33
C ASP A 128 19.86 3.27 1.34
N HIS A 129 18.73 2.87 1.96
CA HIS A 129 18.32 1.47 1.96
C HIS A 129 17.92 0.99 0.56
N TYR A 130 17.26 1.82 -0.26
CA TYR A 130 16.96 1.44 -1.66
C TYR A 130 18.23 1.26 -2.49
N HIS A 131 19.22 2.13 -2.36
CA HIS A 131 20.52 1.96 -3.01
C HIS A 131 21.19 0.64 -2.59
N TRP A 132 21.18 0.37 -1.28
CA TRP A 132 21.76 -0.87 -0.75
C TRP A 132 20.99 -2.12 -1.21
N LEU A 133 19.65 -2.09 -1.27
CA LEU A 133 18.84 -3.20 -1.81
C LEU A 133 19.13 -3.42 -3.30
N ALA A 134 19.29 -2.37 -4.09
CA ALA A 134 19.61 -2.47 -5.51
C ALA A 134 20.94 -3.20 -5.77
N GLU A 135 21.90 -3.09 -4.85
CA GLU A 135 23.16 -3.81 -4.91
C GLU A 135 23.05 -5.27 -4.44
N ARG A 136 22.18 -5.56 -3.47
CA ARG A 136 22.12 -6.85 -2.79
C ARG A 136 21.11 -7.83 -3.38
N LEU A 137 19.92 -7.37 -3.80
CA LEU A 137 18.85 -8.23 -4.29
C LEU A 137 19.24 -9.09 -5.50
N PRO A 138 20.07 -8.61 -6.44
CA PRO A 138 20.53 -9.43 -7.56
C PRO A 138 21.30 -10.68 -7.16
N GLU A 139 21.98 -10.70 -6.00
CA GLU A 139 22.68 -11.88 -5.47
C GLU A 139 21.70 -13.05 -5.18
N TYR A 140 20.43 -12.74 -4.96
CA TYR A 140 19.35 -13.69 -4.70
C TYR A 140 18.44 -13.93 -5.92
N GLY A 141 18.73 -13.28 -7.04
CA GLY A 141 17.91 -13.37 -8.26
C GLY A 141 16.65 -12.48 -8.23
N TYR A 142 16.62 -11.47 -7.36
CA TYR A 142 15.52 -10.52 -7.22
C TYR A 142 15.93 -9.08 -7.56
N GLU A 143 14.95 -8.22 -7.75
CA GLU A 143 15.12 -6.78 -7.91
C GLU A 143 14.09 -6.01 -7.08
N ILE A 144 14.27 -4.72 -6.94
CA ILE A 144 13.28 -3.85 -6.29
C ILE A 144 12.13 -3.67 -7.26
N THR A 145 10.94 -4.13 -6.86
CA THR A 145 9.74 -4.05 -7.70
C THR A 145 8.74 -3.00 -7.23
N ALA A 146 8.91 -2.47 -6.01
CA ALA A 146 7.91 -1.61 -5.40
C ALA A 146 8.48 -0.41 -4.66
N GLY A 147 7.71 0.69 -4.69
CA GLY A 147 7.82 1.82 -3.80
C GLY A 147 6.59 1.93 -2.89
N PHE A 148 6.76 2.64 -1.77
CA PHE A 148 5.65 2.90 -0.83
C PHE A 148 5.74 4.30 -0.24
N LEU A 149 4.58 4.95 -0.09
CA LEU A 149 4.41 6.22 0.61
C LEU A 149 3.01 6.32 1.22
N HIS A 150 2.71 7.43 1.89
CA HIS A 150 1.37 7.74 2.37
C HIS A 150 0.74 8.81 1.48
N ALA A 151 -0.57 8.75 1.28
CA ALA A 151 -1.31 9.77 0.56
C ALA A 151 -1.13 11.14 1.25
N PRO A 152 -1.19 12.24 0.49
CA PRO A 152 -0.98 13.57 1.07
C PRO A 152 -1.90 13.88 2.25
N PHE A 153 -3.16 13.41 2.24
CA PHE A 153 -4.07 13.65 3.36
C PHE A 153 -3.68 12.85 4.61
N ASP A 154 -3.22 11.59 4.45
CA ASP A 154 -2.67 10.79 5.56
C ASP A 154 -1.48 11.48 6.20
N VAL A 155 -0.54 11.97 5.39
CA VAL A 155 0.62 12.71 5.90
C VAL A 155 0.19 14.00 6.61
N ALA A 156 -0.78 14.73 6.06
CA ALA A 156 -1.31 15.94 6.68
C ALA A 156 -1.93 15.68 8.06
N THR A 157 -2.61 14.51 8.25
CA THR A 157 -3.14 14.12 9.57
C THR A 157 -2.03 13.90 10.59
N LEU A 158 -0.88 13.38 10.19
CA LEU A 158 0.28 13.21 11.08
C LEU A 158 0.93 14.56 11.41
N VAL A 159 1.03 15.45 10.42
CA VAL A 159 1.70 16.75 10.56
C VAL A 159 0.88 17.73 11.40
N ARG A 160 -0.46 17.74 11.26
CA ARG A 160 -1.35 18.67 11.97
C ARG A 160 -2.06 18.05 13.18
N GLY A 161 -2.20 16.75 13.20
CA GLY A 161 -3.08 16.03 14.10
C GLY A 161 -4.46 15.84 13.48
N THR A 162 -4.96 14.59 13.50
CA THR A 162 -6.19 14.19 12.79
C THR A 162 -7.40 15.01 13.21
N THR A 163 -7.63 15.19 14.52
CA THR A 163 -8.81 15.91 15.03
C THR A 163 -8.81 17.36 14.57
N ASP A 164 -7.71 18.04 14.72
CA ASP A 164 -7.58 19.46 14.35
C ASP A 164 -7.73 19.65 12.84
N LEU A 165 -7.08 18.80 12.04
CA LEU A 165 -7.18 18.85 10.58
C LEU A 165 -8.63 18.67 10.12
N LEU A 166 -9.36 17.67 10.65
CA LEU A 166 -10.74 17.42 10.28
C LEU A 166 -11.68 18.59 10.68
N MET A 167 -11.43 19.26 11.80
CA MET A 167 -12.17 20.47 12.16
C MET A 167 -11.86 21.63 11.21
N GLU A 168 -10.60 21.77 10.82
CA GLU A 168 -10.15 22.87 9.97
C GLU A 168 -10.61 22.77 8.51
N LEU A 169 -11.06 21.58 8.06
CA LEU A 169 -11.75 21.47 6.77
C LEU A 169 -12.95 22.42 6.67
N TYR A 170 -13.57 22.75 7.82
CA TYR A 170 -14.72 23.66 7.91
C TYR A 170 -14.34 25.06 8.41
N LEU A 171 -13.35 25.15 9.30
CA LEU A 171 -13.02 26.39 10.00
C LEU A 171 -11.96 27.23 9.26
N ASP A 172 -11.03 26.59 8.56
CA ASP A 172 -9.94 27.26 7.82
C ASP A 172 -9.52 26.43 6.58
N PRO A 173 -10.45 26.20 5.61
CA PRO A 173 -10.15 25.40 4.42
C PRO A 173 -8.97 25.92 3.60
N GLU A 174 -8.75 27.27 3.58
CA GLU A 174 -7.60 27.86 2.89
C GLU A 174 -6.27 27.49 3.57
N GLY A 175 -6.23 27.46 4.89
CA GLY A 175 -5.08 26.99 5.66
C GLY A 175 -4.80 25.51 5.44
N VAL A 176 -5.85 24.67 5.36
CA VAL A 176 -5.71 23.25 5.01
C VAL A 176 -5.15 23.11 3.60
N HIS A 177 -5.67 23.82 2.60
CA HIS A 177 -5.11 23.78 1.25
C HIS A 177 -3.63 24.19 1.21
N ALA A 178 -3.24 25.22 1.97
CA ALA A 178 -1.85 25.62 2.07
C ALA A 178 -0.95 24.51 2.65
N LEU A 179 -1.41 23.78 3.67
CA LEU A 179 -0.72 22.61 4.21
C LEU A 179 -0.61 21.52 3.17
N MET A 180 -1.73 21.18 2.50
CA MET A 180 -1.80 20.13 1.50
C MET A 180 -0.88 20.35 0.31
N GLU A 181 -0.66 21.62 -0.11
CA GLU A 181 0.30 21.97 -1.16
C GLU A 181 1.73 21.52 -0.79
N VAL A 182 2.20 21.85 0.40
CA VAL A 182 3.55 21.50 0.85
C VAL A 182 3.69 20.01 1.07
N VAL A 183 2.69 19.37 1.68
CA VAL A 183 2.68 17.92 1.94
C VAL A 183 2.69 17.14 0.63
N THR A 184 1.89 17.55 -0.35
CA THR A 184 1.84 16.86 -1.66
C THR A 184 3.19 16.93 -2.37
N GLU A 185 3.84 18.10 -2.38
CA GLU A 185 5.18 18.21 -2.94
C GLU A 185 6.20 17.35 -2.19
N ALA A 186 6.10 17.26 -0.85
CA ALA A 186 6.95 16.38 -0.06
C ALA A 186 6.78 14.90 -0.48
N CYS A 187 5.55 14.44 -0.69
CA CYS A 187 5.26 13.09 -1.18
C CYS A 187 5.84 12.88 -2.59
N ILE A 188 5.68 13.86 -3.50
CA ILE A 188 6.18 13.79 -4.89
C ILE A 188 7.71 13.70 -4.93
N VAL A 189 8.42 14.56 -4.21
CA VAL A 189 9.90 14.53 -4.23
C VAL A 189 10.44 13.26 -3.59
N PHE A 190 9.79 12.76 -2.54
CA PHE A 190 10.17 11.52 -1.89
C PHE A 190 9.95 10.30 -2.79
N MET A 191 8.81 10.21 -3.46
CA MET A 191 8.51 9.15 -4.42
C MET A 191 9.53 9.12 -5.56
N LYS A 192 9.84 10.29 -6.15
CA LYS A 192 10.85 10.38 -7.23
C LYS A 192 12.24 9.94 -6.76
N ALA A 193 12.60 10.28 -5.53
CA ALA A 193 13.88 9.86 -4.94
C ALA A 193 13.92 8.34 -4.70
N GLN A 194 12.84 7.71 -4.21
CA GLN A 194 12.74 6.25 -4.07
C GLN A 194 12.89 5.57 -5.43
N TYR A 195 12.18 6.03 -6.46
CA TYR A 195 12.25 5.48 -7.80
C TYR A 195 13.67 5.57 -8.39
N ALA A 196 14.34 6.71 -8.24
CA ALA A 196 15.71 6.88 -8.69
C ALA A 196 16.68 5.94 -7.94
N ALA A 197 16.55 5.83 -6.60
CA ALA A 197 17.40 5.00 -5.76
C ALA A 197 17.21 3.49 -5.99
N SER A 198 16.03 3.06 -6.47
CA SER A 198 15.77 1.66 -6.85
C SER A 198 16.44 1.22 -8.15
N GLY A 199 17.18 2.09 -8.84
CA GLY A 199 17.70 1.82 -10.19
C GLY A 199 16.62 1.87 -11.26
N GLN A 200 15.45 2.47 -10.95
CA GLN A 200 14.28 2.59 -11.83
C GLN A 200 13.64 1.23 -12.21
N THR A 201 13.79 0.23 -11.34
CA THR A 201 13.25 -1.12 -11.56
C THR A 201 11.81 -1.29 -11.03
N MET A 202 11.28 -0.32 -10.28
CA MET A 202 9.92 -0.40 -9.73
C MET A 202 8.87 -0.58 -10.82
N ARG A 203 8.00 -1.57 -10.63
CA ARG A 203 6.82 -1.83 -11.49
C ARG A 203 5.56 -1.21 -10.90
N GLN A 204 5.57 -0.97 -9.60
CA GLN A 204 4.43 -0.43 -8.87
C GLN A 204 4.87 0.53 -7.76
N ILE A 205 4.04 1.51 -7.49
CA ILE A 205 4.11 2.34 -6.30
C ILE A 205 2.76 2.27 -5.60
N MET A 206 2.79 1.92 -4.33
CA MET A 206 1.59 1.84 -3.50
C MET A 206 1.58 2.98 -2.50
N PHE A 207 0.40 3.55 -2.26
CA PHE A 207 0.20 4.48 -1.15
C PHE A 207 -1.04 4.11 -0.33
N SER A 208 -1.04 4.42 0.99
CA SER A 208 -2.23 4.36 1.82
C SER A 208 -2.99 5.68 1.78
N ASP A 209 -4.34 5.61 1.80
CA ASP A 209 -5.28 6.74 1.89
C ASP A 209 -6.31 6.47 3.01
N ASP A 210 -5.82 5.97 4.15
CA ASP A 210 -6.70 5.48 5.22
C ASP A 210 -7.49 6.62 5.90
N ALA A 211 -6.86 7.79 6.09
CA ALA A 211 -7.55 8.96 6.63
C ALA A 211 -8.59 9.54 5.66
N GLY A 212 -8.39 9.37 4.35
CA GLY A 212 -9.33 9.78 3.32
C GLY A 212 -10.70 9.13 3.46
N ALA A 213 -10.76 7.88 3.95
CA ALA A 213 -12.02 7.17 4.18
C ALA A 213 -12.97 7.84 5.19
N GLN A 214 -12.45 8.71 6.06
CA GLN A 214 -13.23 9.45 7.05
C GLN A 214 -13.95 10.66 6.44
N LEU A 215 -13.64 11.03 5.20
CA LEU A 215 -14.18 12.20 4.54
C LEU A 215 -15.52 11.90 3.84
N SER A 216 -16.40 12.90 3.82
CA SER A 216 -17.54 12.86 2.89
C SER A 216 -17.03 12.91 1.43
N PRO A 217 -17.82 12.43 0.44
CA PRO A 217 -17.41 12.50 -0.97
C PRO A 217 -16.94 13.89 -1.41
N ARG A 218 -17.67 14.94 -1.00
CA ARG A 218 -17.30 16.34 -1.28
C ARG A 218 -15.94 16.72 -0.69
N HIS A 219 -15.71 16.39 0.59
CA HIS A 219 -14.45 16.73 1.25
C HIS A 219 -13.30 15.87 0.73
N TRP A 220 -13.58 14.61 0.39
CA TRP A 220 -12.57 13.75 -0.21
C TRP A 220 -12.11 14.31 -1.57
N GLU A 221 -13.03 14.71 -2.44
CA GLU A 221 -12.70 15.35 -3.71
C GLU A 221 -11.86 16.61 -3.51
N GLU A 222 -12.25 17.46 -2.57
CA GLU A 222 -11.63 18.76 -2.32
C GLU A 222 -10.27 18.65 -1.61
N PHE A 223 -10.12 17.78 -0.60
CA PHE A 223 -8.95 17.76 0.30
C PHE A 223 -8.08 16.51 0.18
N SER A 224 -8.52 15.44 -0.48
CA SER A 224 -7.72 14.24 -0.74
C SER A 224 -7.60 13.94 -2.24
N GLY A 225 -8.69 13.66 -2.92
CA GLY A 225 -8.71 13.16 -4.30
C GLY A 225 -7.94 14.03 -5.30
N ARG A 226 -8.10 15.36 -5.25
CA ARG A 226 -7.34 16.28 -6.12
C ARG A 226 -5.83 16.23 -5.89
N TYR A 227 -5.39 15.98 -4.64
CA TYR A 227 -3.99 15.88 -4.29
C TYR A 227 -3.41 14.50 -4.61
N ILE A 228 -4.21 13.45 -4.48
CA ILE A 228 -3.89 12.11 -4.99
C ILE A 228 -3.69 12.18 -6.50
N LYS A 229 -4.61 12.81 -7.24
CA LYS A 229 -4.48 12.99 -8.70
C LYS A 229 -3.16 13.65 -9.08
N ARG A 230 -2.80 14.74 -8.40
CA ARG A 230 -1.52 15.44 -8.62
C ARG A 230 -0.31 14.56 -8.29
N LEU A 231 -0.40 13.75 -7.23
CA LEU A 231 0.63 12.77 -6.89
C LEU A 231 0.77 11.73 -8.00
N VAL A 232 -0.34 11.18 -8.49
CA VAL A 232 -0.36 10.18 -9.57
C VAL A 232 0.19 10.75 -10.88
N GLU A 233 -0.19 11.98 -11.25
CA GLU A 233 0.33 12.67 -12.45
C GLU A 233 1.86 12.89 -12.40
N ALA A 234 2.45 12.91 -11.21
CA ALA A 234 3.90 13.05 -11.01
C ALA A 234 4.67 11.72 -11.01
N MET A 235 3.96 10.57 -11.08
CA MET A 235 4.58 9.24 -11.09
C MET A 235 5.39 8.99 -12.37
N PRO A 236 6.44 8.15 -12.28
CA PRO A 236 7.20 7.75 -13.46
C PRO A 236 6.34 6.98 -14.46
N ASN A 237 6.54 7.22 -15.74
CA ASN A 237 5.82 6.51 -16.79
C ASN A 237 6.09 5.00 -16.74
N GLY A 238 5.02 4.20 -16.90
CA GLY A 238 5.10 2.75 -16.93
C GLY A 238 5.14 2.09 -15.54
N VAL A 239 5.00 2.86 -14.46
CA VAL A 239 4.85 2.36 -13.09
C VAL A 239 3.37 2.38 -12.74
N PHE A 240 2.82 1.25 -12.31
CA PHE A 240 1.43 1.16 -11.84
C PHE A 240 1.27 1.81 -10.46
N VAL A 241 0.18 2.50 -10.28
CA VAL A 241 -0.15 3.20 -9.03
C VAL A 241 -1.28 2.48 -8.32
N ILE A 242 -1.02 2.03 -7.11
CA ILE A 242 -1.97 1.28 -6.29
C ILE A 242 -2.34 2.11 -5.06
N ALA A 243 -3.61 2.45 -4.92
CA ALA A 243 -4.12 2.99 -3.66
C ALA A 243 -4.52 1.85 -2.71
N HIS A 244 -4.17 1.98 -1.45
CA HIS A 244 -4.67 1.13 -0.37
C HIS A 244 -5.58 1.92 0.54
N ASN A 245 -6.67 1.29 0.94
CA ASN A 245 -7.50 1.80 2.03
C ASN A 245 -8.03 0.61 2.85
N CYS A 246 -7.75 0.60 4.15
CA CYS A 246 -8.20 -0.46 5.07
C CYS A 246 -9.49 -0.12 5.82
N ASP A 247 -10.18 0.96 5.46
CA ASP A 247 -11.44 1.40 6.05
C ASP A 247 -12.59 1.40 5.01
N ARG A 248 -13.77 1.82 5.42
CA ARG A 248 -14.99 1.84 4.59
C ARG A 248 -14.92 2.89 3.50
N VAL A 249 -14.67 2.47 2.27
CA VAL A 249 -14.59 3.36 1.09
C VAL A 249 -15.74 3.19 0.11
N SER A 250 -16.78 2.43 0.45
CA SER A 250 -17.91 2.18 -0.46
C SER A 250 -18.60 3.46 -0.94
N HIS A 251 -18.58 4.54 -0.14
CA HIS A 251 -19.11 5.87 -0.49
C HIS A 251 -18.16 6.70 -1.37
N LEU A 252 -16.90 6.29 -1.54
CA LEU A 252 -15.86 6.97 -2.31
C LEU A 252 -15.39 6.18 -3.54
N ILE A 253 -15.74 4.88 -3.61
CA ILE A 253 -15.12 3.97 -4.58
C ILE A 253 -15.21 4.45 -6.03
N ASP A 254 -16.34 5.07 -6.41
CA ASP A 254 -16.56 5.56 -7.77
C ASP A 254 -15.68 6.77 -8.13
N MET A 255 -15.06 7.40 -7.13
CA MET A 255 -14.23 8.60 -7.32
C MET A 255 -12.74 8.26 -7.50
N TYR A 256 -12.30 7.10 -7.01
CA TYR A 256 -10.89 6.69 -7.12
C TYR A 256 -10.38 6.60 -8.57
N PRO A 257 -11.15 6.09 -9.56
CA PRO A 257 -10.69 6.04 -10.96
C PRO A 257 -10.33 7.42 -11.53
N ASP A 258 -11.00 8.49 -11.07
CA ASP A 258 -10.79 9.85 -11.56
C ASP A 258 -9.48 10.48 -11.07
N THR A 259 -8.82 9.84 -10.10
CA THR A 259 -7.47 10.22 -9.63
C THR A 259 -6.37 9.70 -10.54
N GLY A 260 -6.66 8.73 -11.41
CA GLY A 260 -5.69 8.13 -12.33
C GLY A 260 -4.90 6.97 -11.74
N ILE A 261 -5.29 6.42 -10.57
CA ILE A 261 -4.70 5.17 -10.05
C ILE A 261 -5.04 3.99 -10.97
N ASP A 262 -4.22 2.94 -10.95
CA ASP A 262 -4.43 1.72 -11.74
C ASP A 262 -5.13 0.63 -10.94
N ALA A 263 -4.97 0.61 -9.63
CA ALA A 263 -5.58 -0.40 -8.77
C ALA A 263 -5.98 0.14 -7.41
N LEU A 264 -6.97 -0.52 -6.80
CA LEU A 264 -7.45 -0.22 -5.45
C LEU A 264 -7.43 -1.50 -4.59
N HIS A 265 -6.68 -1.44 -3.48
CA HIS A 265 -6.67 -2.47 -2.46
C HIS A 265 -7.73 -2.15 -1.41
N LEU A 266 -8.69 -3.07 -1.23
CA LEU A 266 -9.96 -2.82 -0.56
C LEU A 266 -10.08 -3.49 0.81
N ALA A 267 -10.73 -2.77 1.73
CA ALA A 267 -11.24 -3.31 2.99
C ALA A 267 -12.40 -4.31 2.78
N PRO A 268 -12.73 -5.15 3.80
CA PRO A 268 -13.70 -6.24 3.64
C PRO A 268 -15.16 -5.77 3.71
N GLU A 269 -15.43 -4.51 4.01
CA GLU A 269 -16.78 -3.96 4.20
C GLU A 269 -17.57 -3.74 2.91
N ILE A 270 -16.90 -3.78 1.76
CA ILE A 270 -17.57 -3.79 0.46
C ILE A 270 -17.55 -5.20 -0.13
N ASP A 271 -18.67 -5.67 -0.66
CA ASP A 271 -18.68 -6.91 -1.43
C ASP A 271 -17.82 -6.74 -2.69
N ILE A 272 -16.87 -7.66 -2.90
CA ILE A 272 -15.92 -7.55 -4.01
C ILE A 272 -16.61 -7.61 -5.38
N GLY A 273 -17.75 -8.31 -5.47
CA GLY A 273 -18.58 -8.34 -6.69
C GLY A 273 -19.27 -6.99 -6.94
N GLU A 274 -19.76 -6.32 -5.89
CA GLU A 274 -20.27 -4.95 -6.00
C GLU A 274 -19.16 -3.99 -6.46
N ALA A 275 -17.99 -4.05 -5.84
CA ALA A 275 -16.84 -3.25 -6.24
C ALA A 275 -16.48 -3.50 -7.73
N LYS A 276 -16.46 -4.76 -8.14
CA LYS A 276 -16.18 -5.16 -9.52
C LYS A 276 -17.19 -4.58 -10.51
N GLN A 277 -18.47 -4.57 -10.18
CA GLN A 277 -19.52 -3.99 -11.01
C GLN A 277 -19.40 -2.45 -11.14
N ARG A 278 -18.97 -1.78 -10.07
CA ARG A 278 -18.89 -0.29 -10.03
C ARG A 278 -17.65 0.26 -10.72
N VAL A 279 -16.50 -0.35 -10.51
CA VAL A 279 -15.21 0.23 -10.96
C VAL A 279 -14.25 -0.76 -11.64
N GLY A 280 -14.61 -2.04 -11.72
CA GLY A 280 -13.71 -3.08 -12.24
C GLY A 280 -13.41 -3.01 -13.75
N ASP A 281 -14.08 -2.15 -14.49
CA ASP A 281 -13.76 -1.78 -15.88
C ASP A 281 -12.71 -0.67 -15.99
N ARG A 282 -12.39 0.00 -14.87
CA ARG A 282 -11.45 1.12 -14.79
C ARG A 282 -10.28 0.86 -13.83
N LEU A 283 -10.45 0.00 -12.84
CA LEU A 283 -9.45 -0.31 -11.83
C LEU A 283 -9.23 -1.81 -11.68
N CYS A 284 -7.99 -2.22 -11.49
CA CYS A 284 -7.69 -3.54 -10.94
C CYS A 284 -8.06 -3.54 -9.44
N LEU A 285 -8.85 -4.52 -9.01
CA LEU A 285 -9.24 -4.68 -7.62
C LEU A 285 -8.32 -5.67 -6.92
N ILE A 286 -7.85 -5.31 -5.72
CA ILE A 286 -6.99 -6.14 -4.89
C ILE A 286 -7.70 -6.38 -3.56
N GLY A 287 -7.78 -7.63 -3.15
CA GLY A 287 -8.41 -7.97 -1.87
C GLY A 287 -9.49 -9.01 -2.04
N ASN A 288 -10.49 -9.07 -1.14
CA ASN A 288 -10.62 -8.31 0.12
C ASN A 288 -11.06 -9.27 1.25
N MET A 289 -10.38 -10.45 1.29
CA MET A 289 -10.63 -11.42 2.35
C MET A 289 -10.45 -10.77 3.73
N HIS A 290 -11.34 -11.10 4.65
CA HIS A 290 -11.30 -10.53 5.99
C HIS A 290 -10.07 -11.02 6.77
N GLN A 291 -9.02 -10.16 6.91
CA GLN A 291 -7.75 -10.54 7.49
C GLN A 291 -7.84 -11.05 8.94
N LEU A 292 -8.76 -10.53 9.75
CA LEU A 292 -8.90 -10.95 11.15
C LEU A 292 -9.85 -12.14 11.32
N ARG A 293 -11.03 -12.10 10.67
CA ARG A 293 -12.04 -13.14 10.85
C ARG A 293 -11.62 -14.44 10.21
N THR A 294 -11.23 -14.39 8.95
CA THR A 294 -11.00 -15.59 8.13
C THR A 294 -9.52 -15.95 8.09
N LEU A 295 -8.65 -14.99 7.73
CA LEU A 295 -7.25 -15.35 7.51
C LEU A 295 -6.47 -15.58 8.81
N LEU A 296 -6.75 -14.81 9.89
CA LEU A 296 -6.11 -15.00 11.18
C LEU A 296 -6.79 -16.09 12.02
N ASN A 297 -8.13 -16.05 12.15
CA ASN A 297 -8.87 -16.87 13.11
C ASN A 297 -9.68 -17.99 12.48
N GLY A 298 -9.80 -18.05 11.15
CA GLY A 298 -10.50 -19.11 10.44
C GLY A 298 -9.65 -20.35 10.21
N THR A 299 -10.28 -21.40 9.66
CA THR A 299 -9.63 -22.63 9.23
C THR A 299 -9.20 -22.53 7.75
N PRO A 300 -8.28 -23.39 7.27
CA PRO A 300 -7.93 -23.45 5.84
C PRO A 300 -9.15 -23.71 4.92
N GLU A 301 -10.16 -24.43 5.40
CA GLU A 301 -11.39 -24.72 4.67
C GLU A 301 -12.25 -23.45 4.53
N GLU A 302 -12.37 -22.65 5.59
CA GLU A 302 -13.08 -21.36 5.57
C GLU A 302 -12.37 -20.36 4.65
N VAL A 303 -11.02 -20.38 4.64
CA VAL A 303 -10.22 -19.58 3.70
C VAL A 303 -10.46 -20.02 2.26
N GLU A 304 -10.46 -21.35 1.97
CA GLU A 304 -10.76 -21.87 0.62
C GLU A 304 -12.16 -21.43 0.16
N GLU A 305 -13.17 -21.52 1.03
CA GLU A 305 -14.54 -21.13 0.69
C GLU A 305 -14.66 -19.65 0.35
N GLU A 306 -14.15 -18.75 1.22
CA GLU A 306 -14.19 -17.29 0.98
C GLU A 306 -13.39 -16.91 -0.28
N CYS A 307 -12.22 -17.53 -0.50
CA CYS A 307 -11.43 -17.32 -1.73
C CYS A 307 -12.19 -17.72 -3.00
N ARG A 308 -12.87 -18.87 -2.99
CA ARG A 308 -13.66 -19.33 -4.13
C ARG A 308 -14.79 -18.36 -4.46
N GLU A 309 -15.49 -17.87 -3.45
CA GLU A 309 -16.55 -16.88 -3.64
C GLU A 309 -16.00 -15.60 -4.27
N MET A 310 -14.87 -15.10 -3.77
CA MET A 310 -14.25 -13.87 -4.28
C MET A 310 -13.75 -14.07 -5.72
N ILE A 311 -13.12 -15.20 -6.03
CA ILE A 311 -12.69 -15.53 -7.41
C ILE A 311 -13.88 -15.57 -8.34
N ALA A 312 -14.98 -16.20 -7.95
CA ALA A 312 -16.19 -16.29 -8.76
C ALA A 312 -16.82 -14.90 -9.02
N LYS A 313 -16.81 -14.01 -8.01
CA LYS A 313 -17.43 -12.69 -8.10
C LYS A 313 -16.58 -11.66 -8.85
N ALA A 314 -15.27 -11.65 -8.65
CA ALA A 314 -14.38 -10.59 -9.14
C ALA A 314 -13.40 -11.04 -10.24
N GLY A 315 -13.15 -12.36 -10.36
CA GLY A 315 -12.21 -12.90 -11.34
C GLY A 315 -12.64 -12.72 -12.81
N PRO A 316 -13.91 -12.99 -13.20
CA PRO A 316 -14.30 -12.91 -14.59
C PRO A 316 -13.94 -11.55 -15.24
N GLY A 317 -13.35 -11.62 -16.45
CA GLY A 317 -12.91 -10.42 -17.18
C GLY A 317 -11.56 -9.86 -16.77
N GLY A 318 -10.81 -10.51 -15.89
CA GLY A 318 -9.50 -10.03 -15.41
C GLY A 318 -9.59 -8.87 -14.41
N GLY A 319 -8.50 -8.11 -14.22
CA GLY A 319 -8.49 -6.95 -13.32
C GLY A 319 -8.79 -7.27 -11.85
N TYR A 320 -8.38 -8.45 -11.38
CA TYR A 320 -8.57 -8.87 -10.00
C TYR A 320 -7.36 -9.63 -9.44
N ILE A 321 -6.93 -9.28 -8.24
CA ILE A 321 -5.91 -9.96 -7.47
C ILE A 321 -6.50 -10.41 -6.13
N LEU A 322 -6.49 -11.72 -5.87
CA LEU A 322 -6.93 -12.31 -4.60
C LEU A 322 -5.95 -11.94 -3.48
N SER A 323 -6.42 -11.21 -2.48
CA SER A 323 -5.61 -10.78 -1.35
C SER A 323 -6.43 -10.68 -0.06
N ALA A 324 -5.74 -10.53 1.06
CA ALA A 324 -6.37 -10.06 2.30
C ALA A 324 -6.82 -8.60 2.13
N SER A 325 -7.75 -8.16 2.95
CA SER A 325 -8.31 -6.79 2.93
C SER A 325 -7.41 -5.72 3.55
N GLY A 326 -6.27 -6.10 4.08
CA GLY A 326 -5.29 -5.23 4.72
C GLY A 326 -4.00 -5.96 5.01
N CYS A 327 -3.18 -5.35 5.86
CA CYS A 327 -1.94 -5.94 6.33
C CYS A 327 -2.20 -7.25 7.06
N LEU A 328 -1.36 -8.28 6.83
CA LEU A 328 -1.42 -9.48 7.64
C LEU A 328 -1.14 -9.17 9.10
N SER A 329 -2.03 -9.64 9.96
CA SER A 329 -1.90 -9.52 11.40
C SER A 329 -0.82 -10.46 11.95
N GLU A 330 -0.25 -10.10 13.08
CA GLU A 330 0.60 -11.00 13.86
C GLU A 330 -0.14 -12.30 14.17
N GLY A 331 0.57 -13.43 14.07
CA GLY A 331 0.01 -14.75 14.35
C GLY A 331 -0.85 -15.34 13.23
N THR A 332 -0.98 -14.69 12.06
CA THR A 332 -1.68 -15.30 10.92
C THR A 332 -1.05 -16.64 10.56
N PRO A 333 -1.81 -17.76 10.61
CA PRO A 333 -1.30 -19.09 10.34
C PRO A 333 -0.81 -19.22 8.89
N LEU A 334 0.37 -19.83 8.68
CA LEU A 334 0.89 -20.07 7.34
C LEU A 334 -0.03 -20.96 6.51
N GLU A 335 -0.65 -21.95 7.15
CA GLU A 335 -1.60 -22.85 6.49
C GLU A 335 -2.79 -22.11 5.86
N ASN A 336 -3.20 -20.97 6.44
CA ASN A 336 -4.25 -20.11 5.89
C ASN A 336 -3.75 -19.32 4.69
N ILE A 337 -2.51 -18.82 4.73
CA ILE A 337 -1.87 -18.16 3.58
C ILE A 337 -1.69 -19.17 2.44
N GLU A 338 -1.22 -20.38 2.75
CA GLU A 338 -1.09 -21.48 1.78
C GLU A 338 -2.44 -21.88 1.19
N ALA A 339 -3.51 -21.92 2.00
CA ALA A 339 -4.85 -22.22 1.53
C ALA A 339 -5.35 -21.17 0.52
N MET A 340 -5.11 -19.87 0.79
CA MET A 340 -5.45 -18.79 -0.13
C MET A 340 -4.74 -18.95 -1.49
N VAL A 341 -3.42 -19.19 -1.48
CA VAL A 341 -2.63 -19.36 -2.71
C VAL A 341 -3.08 -20.59 -3.48
N ARG A 342 -3.20 -21.74 -2.81
CA ARG A 342 -3.69 -22.99 -3.43
C ARG A 342 -5.09 -22.87 -4.02
N THR A 343 -5.95 -22.06 -3.40
CA THR A 343 -7.30 -21.84 -3.93
C THR A 343 -7.26 -21.09 -5.25
N ALA A 344 -6.41 -20.07 -5.37
CA ALA A 344 -6.21 -19.37 -6.64
C ALA A 344 -5.60 -20.30 -7.72
N GLU A 345 -4.67 -21.17 -7.35
CA GLU A 345 -4.10 -22.19 -8.25
C GLU A 345 -5.14 -23.21 -8.73
N LYS A 346 -6.05 -23.61 -7.86
CA LYS A 346 -7.05 -24.65 -8.16
C LYS A 346 -8.26 -24.10 -8.91
N TYR A 347 -8.74 -22.91 -8.56
CA TYR A 347 -10.02 -22.38 -9.03
C TYR A 347 -9.91 -21.07 -9.82
N GLY A 348 -8.73 -20.46 -9.86
CA GLY A 348 -8.53 -19.17 -10.50
C GLY A 348 -8.19 -19.22 -11.99
N HIS A 349 -8.08 -20.41 -12.60
CA HIS A 349 -7.74 -20.54 -14.03
C HIS A 349 -8.83 -19.97 -14.94
N TYR A 350 -8.41 -19.18 -15.92
CA TYR A 350 -9.31 -18.63 -16.91
C TYR A 350 -9.58 -19.60 -18.08
N PRO A 351 -10.82 -19.62 -18.63
CA PRO A 351 -11.98 -18.83 -18.19
C PRO A 351 -12.53 -19.32 -16.85
N ILE A 352 -12.84 -18.38 -15.95
CA ILE A 352 -13.45 -18.72 -14.67
C ILE A 352 -14.91 -19.12 -14.91
N SER A 353 -15.24 -20.34 -14.49
CA SER A 353 -16.62 -20.86 -14.55
C SER A 353 -17.32 -20.47 -13.24
N VAL A 354 -18.39 -19.68 -13.36
CA VAL A 354 -19.25 -19.28 -12.23
C VAL A 354 -20.20 -20.41 -11.88
#